data_3ac0f53ea48fa1c41eb023936c9bcaa2
#
_entry.id   3ac0f53ea48fa1c41eb023936c9bcaa2
#
_cell.length_a   1.000
_cell.length_b   1.000
_cell.length_c   1.000
_cell.angle_alpha   90.00
_cell.angle_beta   90.00
_cell.angle_gamma   90.00
#
_symmetry.space_group_name_H-M   'P 1'
#
loop_
_entity.id
_entity.type
_entity.pdbx_description
1 polymer ?
#
loop_
_entity_poly.entity_id
_entity_poly.type
_entity_poly.pdbx_seq_one_letter_code
_entity_poly.pdbx_strand_id
1 'polypeptide(L)'
;MSGVEASTLFALASVSSSVGTIANIQSQRAAMARENYRIETERRMARLRALEEENAREEMLQNALANNLAYQSIAGFSDDSRSFLNINNVAKKKAQKDIANIRLMGKNIDNKYTSMIAENKYKEQDLIFGGYVSVITELTTGYANYKYYKEPKRKSKPFAVNYDTAYGSSE
;
A
#
# COMPACT_ATOMS: atom_id res chain seq x y z
N MET A 1 18.12 33.30 31.34
CA MET A 1 18.36 31.90 30.92
C MET A 1 19.78 31.79 30.46
N SER A 2 20.56 30.87 31.06
CA SER A 2 21.93 30.65 30.65
C SER A 2 21.91 29.88 29.32
N GLY A 3 22.90 30.09 28.43
CA GLY A 3 22.96 29.41 27.13
C GLY A 3 22.98 27.87 27.24
N VAL A 4 23.38 27.35 28.41
CA VAL A 4 23.39 25.92 28.72
C VAL A 4 21.97 25.36 28.90
N GLU A 5 21.08 26.12 29.55
CA GLU A 5 19.68 25.72 29.76
C GLU A 5 18.91 25.66 28.41
N ALA A 6 19.14 26.65 27.53
CA ALA A 6 18.53 26.66 26.20
C ALA A 6 19.01 25.47 25.34
N SER A 7 20.32 25.16 25.36
CA SER A 7 20.87 24.05 24.56
C SER A 7 20.35 22.67 25.02
N THR A 8 20.18 22.46 26.33
CA THR A 8 19.62 21.21 26.86
C THR A 8 18.15 21.05 26.53
N LEU A 9 17.36 22.13 26.56
CA LEU A 9 15.95 22.12 26.15
C LEU A 9 15.79 21.79 24.66
N PHE A 10 16.62 22.32 23.77
CA PHE A 10 16.60 21.98 22.35
C PHE A 10 16.97 20.53 22.06
N ALA A 11 17.98 19.98 22.77
CA ALA A 11 18.34 18.58 22.64
C ALA A 11 17.20 17.66 23.12
N LEU A 12 16.55 17.98 24.23
CA LEU A 12 15.42 17.23 24.75
C LEU A 12 14.20 17.30 23.81
N ALA A 13 13.90 18.46 23.25
CA ALA A 13 12.81 18.66 22.30
C ALA A 13 13.03 17.85 21.01
N SER A 14 14.25 17.81 20.46
CA SER A 14 14.55 17.05 19.25
C SER A 14 14.43 15.52 19.46
N VAL A 15 14.87 15.01 20.62
CA VAL A 15 14.71 13.60 20.98
C VAL A 15 13.23 13.25 21.16
N SER A 16 12.47 14.09 21.86
CA SER A 16 11.02 13.87 22.05
C SER A 16 10.25 13.87 20.73
N SER A 17 10.56 14.77 19.81
CA SER A 17 9.98 14.83 18.46
C SER A 17 10.29 13.55 17.67
N SER A 18 11.54 13.09 17.68
CA SER A 18 11.97 11.86 17.00
C SER A 18 11.25 10.62 17.53
N VAL A 19 11.02 10.53 18.85
CA VAL A 19 10.25 9.43 19.46
C VAL A 19 8.79 9.48 19.00
N GLY A 20 8.19 10.66 18.93
CA GLY A 20 6.83 10.86 18.42
C GLY A 20 6.71 10.42 16.96
N THR A 21 7.67 10.77 16.12
CA THR A 21 7.72 10.37 14.70
C THR A 21 7.80 8.84 14.56
N ILE A 22 8.67 8.17 15.34
CA ILE A 22 8.79 6.71 15.32
C ILE A 22 7.49 6.03 15.77
N ALA A 23 6.86 6.51 16.84
CA ALA A 23 5.59 5.97 17.32
C ALA A 23 4.47 6.11 16.28
N ASN A 24 4.41 7.23 15.58
CA ASN A 24 3.46 7.47 14.49
C ASN A 24 3.69 6.50 13.32
N ILE A 25 4.94 6.29 12.88
CA ILE A 25 5.30 5.33 11.85
C ILE A 25 4.84 3.91 12.24
N GLN A 26 5.12 3.48 13.47
CA GLN A 26 4.70 2.17 13.95
C GLN A 26 3.17 2.01 13.96
N SER A 27 2.44 3.05 14.38
CA SER A 27 0.98 3.05 14.35
C SER A 27 0.43 2.93 12.93
N GLN A 28 0.98 3.68 11.99
CA GLN A 28 0.57 3.62 10.57
C GLN A 28 0.91 2.27 9.93
N ARG A 29 2.08 1.69 10.24
CA ARG A 29 2.44 0.33 9.79
C ARG A 29 1.46 -0.72 10.32
N ALA A 30 1.10 -0.63 11.59
CA ALA A 30 0.12 -1.53 12.18
C ALA A 30 -1.26 -1.40 11.51
N ALA A 31 -1.68 -0.18 11.16
CA ALA A 31 -2.91 0.06 10.41
C ALA A 31 -2.85 -0.54 8.99
N MET A 32 -1.74 -0.36 8.26
CA MET A 32 -1.53 -0.96 6.94
C MET A 32 -1.49 -2.49 6.99
N ALA A 33 -0.88 -3.08 8.01
CA ALA A 33 -0.87 -4.53 8.20
C ALA A 33 -2.29 -5.10 8.42
N ARG A 34 -3.12 -4.42 9.21
CA ARG A 34 -4.54 -4.80 9.40
C ARG A 34 -5.32 -4.67 8.09
N GLU A 35 -5.10 -3.62 7.34
CA GLU A 35 -5.74 -3.41 6.04
C GLU A 35 -5.32 -4.49 5.03
N ASN A 36 -4.04 -4.84 4.96
CA ASN A 36 -3.56 -5.92 4.11
C ASN A 36 -4.18 -7.28 4.49
N TYR A 37 -4.34 -7.55 5.78
CA TYR A 37 -5.03 -8.75 6.25
C TYR A 37 -6.51 -8.76 5.82
N ARG A 38 -7.20 -7.62 5.91
CA ARG A 38 -8.59 -7.47 5.44
C ARG A 38 -8.69 -7.74 3.94
N ILE A 39 -7.83 -7.11 3.15
CA ILE A 39 -7.76 -7.29 1.68
C ILE A 39 -7.51 -8.76 1.33
N GLU A 40 -6.58 -9.43 2.02
CA GLU A 40 -6.30 -10.86 1.78
C GLU A 40 -7.49 -11.75 2.14
N THR A 41 -8.22 -11.43 3.20
CA THR A 41 -9.44 -12.13 3.57
C THR A 41 -10.53 -11.95 2.52
N GLU A 42 -10.77 -10.72 2.06
CA GLU A 42 -11.70 -10.42 0.97
C GLU A 42 -11.33 -11.14 -0.33
N ARG A 43 -10.03 -11.18 -0.65
CA ARG A 43 -9.49 -11.92 -1.79
C ARG A 43 -9.82 -13.41 -1.72
N ARG A 44 -9.61 -14.04 -0.55
CA ARG A 44 -9.95 -15.45 -0.32
C ARG A 44 -11.44 -15.70 -0.48
N MET A 45 -12.27 -14.85 0.11
CA MET A 45 -13.73 -14.94 -0.02
C MET A 45 -14.20 -14.79 -1.48
N ALA A 46 -13.61 -13.87 -2.24
CA ALA A 46 -13.91 -13.69 -3.66
C ALA A 46 -13.54 -14.92 -4.49
N ARG A 47 -12.40 -15.56 -4.20
CA ARG A 47 -11.99 -16.83 -4.84
C ARG A 47 -12.97 -17.97 -4.53
N LEU A 48 -13.37 -18.10 -3.26
CA LEU A 48 -14.35 -19.11 -2.86
C LEU A 48 -15.68 -18.92 -3.59
N ARG A 49 -16.20 -17.69 -3.67
CA ARG A 49 -17.43 -17.40 -4.41
C ARG A 49 -17.31 -17.75 -5.90
N ALA A 50 -16.18 -17.44 -6.53
CA ALA A 50 -15.96 -17.80 -7.93
C ALA A 50 -15.96 -19.33 -8.14
N LEU A 51 -15.36 -20.09 -7.22
CA LEU A 51 -15.39 -21.56 -7.24
C LEU A 51 -16.80 -22.11 -6.99
N GLU A 52 -17.55 -21.56 -6.07
CA GLU A 52 -18.95 -21.94 -5.82
C GLU A 52 -19.84 -21.68 -7.06
N GLU A 53 -19.68 -20.53 -7.72
CA GLU A 53 -20.39 -20.22 -8.95
C GLU A 53 -20.01 -21.16 -10.11
N GLU A 54 -18.72 -21.51 -10.23
CA GLU A 54 -18.22 -22.46 -11.21
C GLU A 54 -18.85 -23.85 -10.98
N ASN A 55 -18.80 -24.35 -9.75
CA ASN A 55 -19.39 -25.65 -9.37
C ASN A 55 -20.91 -25.66 -9.62
N ALA A 56 -21.61 -24.58 -9.26
CA ALA A 56 -23.05 -24.48 -9.54
C ALA A 56 -23.36 -24.52 -11.03
N ARG A 57 -22.53 -23.91 -11.89
CA ARG A 57 -22.69 -23.97 -13.35
C ARG A 57 -22.41 -25.37 -13.90
N GLU A 58 -21.41 -26.06 -13.37
CA GLU A 58 -21.12 -27.45 -13.75
C GLU A 58 -22.26 -28.39 -13.35
N GLU A 59 -22.82 -28.24 -12.15
CA GLU A 59 -23.96 -29.01 -11.68
C GLU A 59 -25.22 -28.74 -12.55
N MET A 60 -25.51 -27.48 -12.86
CA MET A 60 -26.60 -27.12 -13.77
C MET A 60 -26.42 -27.78 -15.16
N LEU A 61 -25.20 -27.84 -15.68
CA LEU A 61 -24.92 -28.52 -16.94
C LEU A 61 -25.17 -30.02 -16.83
N GLN A 62 -24.68 -30.68 -15.77
CA GLN A 62 -24.87 -32.09 -15.55
C GLN A 62 -26.36 -32.44 -15.44
N ASN A 63 -27.11 -31.64 -14.69
CA ASN A 63 -28.56 -31.82 -14.55
C ASN A 63 -29.29 -31.61 -15.88
N ALA A 64 -28.89 -30.61 -16.70
CA ALA A 64 -29.49 -30.40 -18.03
C ALA A 64 -29.21 -31.56 -18.98
N LEU A 65 -27.98 -32.11 -18.97
CA LEU A 65 -27.61 -33.26 -19.78
C LEU A 65 -28.33 -34.55 -19.33
N ALA A 66 -28.46 -34.77 -18.04
CA ALA A 66 -29.22 -35.90 -17.48
C ALA A 66 -30.71 -35.82 -17.85
N ASN A 67 -31.31 -34.65 -17.71
CA ASN A 67 -32.69 -34.44 -18.11
C ASN A 67 -32.87 -34.66 -19.62
N ASN A 68 -32.00 -34.17 -20.49
CA ASN A 68 -32.05 -34.39 -21.92
C ASN A 68 -31.97 -35.89 -22.25
N LEU A 69 -31.10 -36.64 -21.56
CA LEU A 69 -30.96 -38.07 -21.71
C LEU A 69 -32.25 -38.81 -21.30
N ALA A 70 -32.87 -38.42 -20.17
CA ALA A 70 -34.13 -38.99 -19.72
C ALA A 70 -35.26 -38.72 -20.72
N TYR A 71 -35.39 -37.51 -21.26
CA TYR A 71 -36.34 -37.18 -22.30
C TYR A 71 -36.12 -37.98 -23.59
N GLN A 72 -34.86 -38.19 -23.98
CA GLN A 72 -34.50 -38.99 -25.15
C GLN A 72 -35.00 -40.44 -24.99
N SER A 73 -34.76 -41.03 -23.82
CA SER A 73 -35.20 -42.42 -23.55
C SER A 73 -36.72 -42.56 -23.50
N ILE A 74 -37.46 -41.59 -22.93
CA ILE A 74 -38.91 -41.62 -22.87
C ILE A 74 -39.54 -41.41 -24.26
N ALA A 75 -38.96 -40.54 -25.07
CA ALA A 75 -39.48 -40.22 -26.40
C ALA A 75 -39.10 -41.26 -27.48
N GLY A 76 -38.32 -42.29 -27.12
CA GLY A 76 -37.93 -43.35 -28.06
C GLY A 76 -36.98 -42.88 -29.15
N PHE A 77 -36.27 -41.76 -28.97
CA PHE A 77 -35.31 -41.30 -29.96
C PHE A 77 -34.01 -42.13 -29.85
N SER A 78 -33.41 -42.45 -31.01
CA SER A 78 -32.12 -43.09 -31.04
C SER A 78 -31.02 -42.19 -30.50
N ASP A 79 -29.96 -42.77 -29.92
CA ASP A 79 -28.80 -42.05 -29.36
C ASP A 79 -28.11 -41.12 -30.38
N ASP A 80 -28.25 -41.44 -31.68
CA ASP A 80 -27.70 -40.67 -32.80
C ASP A 80 -28.58 -39.57 -33.34
N SER A 81 -29.71 -39.24 -32.68
CA SER A 81 -30.56 -38.16 -33.10
C SER A 81 -29.81 -36.85 -33.16
N ARG A 82 -29.60 -36.31 -34.38
CA ARG A 82 -28.88 -35.04 -34.60
C ARG A 82 -29.43 -33.88 -33.81
N SER A 83 -30.74 -33.84 -33.56
CA SER A 83 -31.37 -32.78 -32.76
C SER A 83 -30.94 -32.79 -31.30
N PHE A 84 -30.91 -33.99 -30.67
CA PHE A 84 -30.43 -34.13 -29.27
C PHE A 84 -28.94 -33.85 -29.11
N LEU A 85 -28.12 -34.35 -30.05
CA LEU A 85 -26.70 -34.04 -30.07
C LEU A 85 -26.45 -32.54 -30.19
N ASN A 86 -27.24 -31.84 -31.01
CA ASN A 86 -27.11 -30.39 -31.15
C ASN A 86 -27.51 -29.64 -29.86
N ILE A 87 -28.64 -30.03 -29.23
CA ILE A 87 -29.09 -29.43 -27.95
C ILE A 87 -28.02 -29.61 -26.87
N ASN A 88 -27.48 -30.82 -26.71
CA ASN A 88 -26.41 -31.12 -25.73
C ASN A 88 -25.13 -30.34 -26.03
N ASN A 89 -24.75 -30.20 -27.28
CA ASN A 89 -23.57 -29.43 -27.69
C ASN A 89 -23.76 -27.92 -27.42
N VAL A 90 -24.95 -27.38 -27.65
CA VAL A 90 -25.31 -25.98 -27.36
C VAL A 90 -25.25 -25.75 -25.83
N ALA A 91 -25.83 -26.67 -25.03
CA ALA A 91 -25.80 -26.59 -23.57
C ALA A 91 -24.34 -26.63 -23.05
N LYS A 92 -23.52 -27.55 -23.55
CA LYS A 92 -22.09 -27.64 -23.19
C LYS A 92 -21.33 -26.36 -23.55
N LYS A 93 -21.49 -25.85 -24.77
CA LYS A 93 -20.82 -24.60 -25.22
C LYS A 93 -21.21 -23.40 -24.36
N LYS A 94 -22.51 -23.29 -24.01
CA LYS A 94 -22.99 -22.20 -23.15
C LYS A 94 -22.38 -22.29 -21.76
N ALA A 95 -22.43 -23.45 -21.12
CA ALA A 95 -21.85 -23.66 -19.80
C ALA A 95 -20.33 -23.39 -19.80
N GLN A 96 -19.60 -23.90 -20.79
CA GLN A 96 -18.15 -23.63 -20.92
C GLN A 96 -17.84 -22.15 -21.06
N LYS A 97 -18.65 -21.39 -21.81
CA LYS A 97 -18.52 -19.93 -21.93
C LYS A 97 -18.78 -19.25 -20.60
N ASP A 98 -19.83 -19.65 -19.87
CA ASP A 98 -20.17 -19.09 -18.57
C ASP A 98 -19.06 -19.37 -17.55
N ILE A 99 -18.55 -20.59 -17.47
CA ILE A 99 -17.42 -20.99 -16.62
C ILE A 99 -16.15 -20.20 -16.96
N ALA A 100 -15.84 -20.04 -18.26
CA ALA A 100 -14.70 -19.24 -18.69
C ALA A 100 -14.81 -17.77 -18.24
N ASN A 101 -16.01 -17.20 -18.33
CA ASN A 101 -16.27 -15.85 -17.86
C ASN A 101 -16.12 -15.73 -16.34
N ILE A 102 -16.65 -16.69 -15.55
CA ILE A 102 -16.48 -16.72 -14.09
C ILE A 102 -15.01 -16.77 -13.72
N ARG A 103 -14.22 -17.64 -14.35
CA ARG A 103 -12.76 -17.76 -14.16
C ARG A 103 -12.04 -16.46 -14.50
N LEU A 104 -12.42 -15.80 -15.60
CA LEU A 104 -11.84 -14.52 -16.00
C LEU A 104 -12.16 -13.42 -14.98
N MET A 105 -13.40 -13.35 -14.52
CA MET A 105 -13.81 -12.40 -13.47
C MET A 105 -13.08 -12.65 -12.16
N GLY A 106 -12.97 -13.92 -11.74
CA GLY A 106 -12.20 -14.32 -10.57
C GLY A 106 -10.73 -13.90 -10.64
N LYS A 107 -10.09 -14.09 -11.82
CA LYS A 107 -8.71 -13.66 -12.07
C LYS A 107 -8.56 -12.13 -12.03
N ASN A 108 -9.51 -11.39 -12.58
CA ASN A 108 -9.48 -9.92 -12.55
C ASN A 108 -9.63 -9.39 -11.11
N ILE A 109 -10.50 -10.00 -10.32
CA ILE A 109 -10.68 -9.67 -8.91
C ILE A 109 -9.38 -9.99 -8.14
N ASP A 110 -8.78 -11.14 -8.37
CA ASP A 110 -7.51 -11.54 -7.76
C ASP A 110 -6.37 -10.56 -8.08
N ASN A 111 -6.25 -10.15 -9.33
CA ASN A 111 -5.28 -9.16 -9.76
C ASN A 111 -5.51 -7.79 -9.08
N LYS A 112 -6.77 -7.37 -8.95
CA LYS A 112 -7.14 -6.13 -8.25
C LYS A 112 -6.64 -6.16 -6.80
N TYR A 113 -6.93 -7.21 -6.04
CA TYR A 113 -6.48 -7.33 -4.66
C TYR A 113 -4.96 -7.44 -4.54
N THR A 114 -4.30 -8.15 -5.47
CA THR A 114 -2.84 -8.21 -5.54
C THR A 114 -2.22 -6.83 -5.74
N SER A 115 -2.79 -6.02 -6.64
CA SER A 115 -2.34 -4.64 -6.85
C SER A 115 -2.54 -3.76 -5.63
N MET A 116 -3.66 -3.88 -4.91
CA MET A 116 -3.91 -3.14 -3.68
C MET A 116 -2.89 -3.47 -2.57
N ILE A 117 -2.56 -4.76 -2.41
CA ILE A 117 -1.53 -5.19 -1.44
C ILE A 117 -0.15 -4.66 -1.84
N ALA A 118 0.18 -4.69 -3.14
CA ALA A 118 1.43 -4.13 -3.65
C ALA A 118 1.52 -2.62 -3.40
N GLU A 119 0.45 -1.87 -3.68
CA GLU A 119 0.37 -0.43 -3.40
C GLU A 119 0.57 -0.12 -1.91
N ASN A 120 -0.08 -0.86 -1.02
CA ASN A 120 0.09 -0.69 0.42
C ASN A 120 1.53 -0.97 0.87
N LYS A 121 2.21 -1.96 0.26
CA LYS A 121 3.64 -2.23 0.54
C LYS A 121 4.54 -1.08 0.10
N TYR A 122 4.27 -0.47 -1.06
CA TYR A 122 5.01 0.73 -1.50
C TYR A 122 4.78 1.90 -0.54
N LYS A 123 3.53 2.15 -0.14
CA LYS A 123 3.21 3.19 0.85
C LYS A 123 3.91 2.94 2.19
N GLU A 124 4.01 1.68 2.62
CA GLU A 124 4.75 1.30 3.83
C GLU A 124 6.25 1.60 3.69
N GLN A 125 6.86 1.30 2.55
CA GLN A 125 8.26 1.61 2.28
C GLN A 125 8.52 3.11 2.26
N ASP A 126 7.67 3.89 1.59
CA ASP A 126 7.76 5.35 1.55
C ASP A 126 7.61 5.97 2.94
N LEU A 127 6.67 5.45 3.75
CA LEU A 127 6.50 5.88 5.13
C LEU A 127 7.74 5.63 5.98
N ILE A 128 8.36 4.45 5.85
CA ILE A 128 9.58 4.09 6.56
C ILE A 128 10.72 5.01 6.13
N PHE A 129 10.93 5.17 4.83
CA PHE A 129 11.99 6.01 4.29
C PHE A 129 11.82 7.49 4.69
N GLY A 130 10.62 8.04 4.48
CA GLY A 130 10.29 9.41 4.88
C GLY A 130 10.45 9.64 6.38
N GLY A 131 10.06 8.65 7.19
CA GLY A 131 10.25 8.68 8.63
C GLY A 131 11.71 8.69 9.06
N TYR A 132 12.55 7.87 8.44
CA TYR A 132 14.01 7.91 8.72
C TYR A 132 14.62 9.25 8.35
N VAL A 133 14.26 9.82 7.19
CA VAL A 133 14.74 11.14 6.77
C VAL A 133 14.29 12.21 7.77
N SER A 134 13.04 12.18 8.23
CA SER A 134 12.53 13.11 9.24
C SER A 134 13.30 13.03 10.53
N VAL A 135 13.49 11.82 11.08
CA VAL A 135 14.25 11.60 12.32
C VAL A 135 15.69 12.10 12.21
N ILE A 136 16.37 11.80 11.09
CA ILE A 136 17.74 12.27 10.85
C ILE A 136 17.77 13.81 10.80
N THR A 137 16.80 14.42 10.11
CA THR A 137 16.71 15.88 10.00
C THR A 137 16.47 16.53 11.36
N GLU A 138 15.55 16.00 12.16
CA GLU A 138 15.24 16.49 13.51
C GLU A 138 16.47 16.41 14.42
N LEU A 139 17.17 15.27 14.43
CA LEU A 139 18.38 15.09 15.23
C LEU A 139 19.52 16.00 14.78
N THR A 140 19.70 16.16 13.45
CA THR A 140 20.74 17.03 12.89
C THR A 140 20.48 18.49 13.23
N THR A 141 19.21 18.92 13.09
CA THR A 141 18.80 20.29 13.45
C THR A 141 18.94 20.54 14.94
N GLY A 142 18.53 19.56 15.77
CA GLY A 142 18.69 19.65 17.21
C GLY A 142 20.16 19.76 17.63
N TYR A 143 21.06 18.96 17.02
CA TYR A 143 22.49 19.03 17.25
C TYR A 143 23.10 20.37 16.81
N ALA A 144 22.73 20.88 15.64
CA ALA A 144 23.19 22.17 15.13
C ALA A 144 22.77 23.32 16.07
N ASN A 145 21.54 23.32 16.54
CA ASN A 145 21.04 24.27 17.51
C ASN A 145 21.77 24.16 18.85
N TYR A 146 21.96 22.92 19.35
CA TYR A 146 22.75 22.68 20.56
C TYR A 146 24.14 23.28 20.46
N LYS A 147 24.86 23.03 19.36
CA LYS A 147 26.21 23.56 19.12
C LYS A 147 26.22 25.08 19.07
N TYR A 148 25.24 25.68 18.33
CA TYR A 148 25.11 27.13 18.19
C TYR A 148 24.94 27.83 19.54
N TYR A 149 24.16 27.26 20.46
CA TYR A 149 23.93 27.86 21.79
C TYR A 149 25.01 27.55 22.80
N LYS A 150 25.75 26.46 22.61
CA LYS A 150 26.87 26.07 23.52
C LYS A 150 28.15 26.84 23.21
N GLU A 151 28.41 27.18 21.96
CA GLU A 151 29.59 27.96 21.60
C GLU A 151 29.43 29.41 22.07
N PRO A 152 30.34 29.95 22.91
CA PRO A 152 30.28 31.35 23.29
C PRO A 152 30.38 32.19 22.00
N LYS A 153 29.45 33.10 21.81
CA LYS A 153 29.54 34.08 20.71
C LYS A 153 30.86 34.78 20.82
N ARG A 154 31.79 34.52 19.89
CA ARG A 154 33.04 35.29 19.77
C ARG A 154 32.58 36.75 19.65
N LYS A 155 32.89 37.56 20.67
CA LYS A 155 32.69 38.99 20.58
C LYS A 155 33.46 39.46 19.36
N SER A 156 32.76 39.85 18.31
CA SER A 156 33.37 40.53 17.17
C SER A 156 34.11 41.71 17.79
N LYS A 157 35.44 41.72 17.68
CA LYS A 157 36.22 42.90 18.04
C LYS A 157 35.62 44.05 17.19
N PRO A 158 35.22 45.18 17.82
CA PRO A 158 34.77 46.32 17.01
C PRO A 158 35.94 46.69 16.06
N PHE A 159 35.64 46.79 14.79
CA PHE A 159 36.58 47.23 13.77
C PHE A 159 36.98 48.67 14.18
N ALA A 160 38.12 48.81 14.78
CA ALA A 160 38.69 50.14 15.10
C ALA A 160 39.10 50.75 13.77
N VAL A 161 38.21 51.59 13.21
CA VAL A 161 38.55 52.47 12.10
C VAL A 161 39.55 53.50 12.62
N ASN A 162 40.82 53.34 12.30
CA ASN A 162 41.85 54.31 12.61
C ASN A 162 41.70 55.48 11.66
N TYR A 163 41.15 56.62 12.17
CA TYR A 163 40.95 57.88 11.37
C TYR A 163 42.20 58.72 11.29
N ASP A 164 43.39 58.25 11.76
CA ASP A 164 44.57 59.08 11.89
C ASP A 164 45.43 59.27 10.65
N THR A 165 44.97 58.95 9.43
CA THR A 165 45.81 59.17 8.22
C THR A 165 45.15 60.02 7.11
N ALA A 166 44.22 60.93 7.45
CA ALA A 166 43.55 61.74 6.42
C ALA A 166 43.85 63.26 6.49
N TYR A 167 44.81 63.73 7.26
CA TYR A 167 45.25 65.12 7.17
C TYR A 167 46.76 65.17 6.95
N GLY A 168 47.18 64.98 5.73
CA GLY A 168 48.49 65.41 5.23
C GLY A 168 48.46 66.92 5.04
N SER A 169 49.25 67.61 5.86
CA SER A 169 49.55 69.04 5.75
C SER A 169 50.14 69.36 4.36
N SER A 170 49.50 70.26 3.67
CA SER A 170 50.11 71.01 2.55
C SER A 170 50.92 72.17 3.13
N GLU A 171 52.24 72.15 2.91
CA GLU A 171 53.09 73.34 2.72
C GLU A 171 53.83 73.19 1.41
#